data_476b23413b0e80a94e2a151f2fc2cceb
#
_entry.id   476b23413b0e80a94e2a151f2fc2cceb
#
_cell.length_a   1.000
_cell.length_b   1.000
_cell.length_c   1.000
_cell.angle_alpha   90.00
_cell.angle_beta   90.00
_cell.angle_gamma   90.00
#
_symmetry.space_group_name_H-M   'P 1'
#
loop_
_entity.id
_entity.type
_entity.pdbx_description
1 polymer ?
#
loop_
_entity_poly.entity_id
_entity_poly.type
_entity_poly.pdbx_seq_one_letter_code
_entity_poly.pdbx_strand_id
1 'polypeptide(L)'
;MVGFKNDAEDPEFCSMIDRLREEAGNDRGEIPAAFGALAETGDPEELHRVLTAPAQPLWAREIAAFRLGLAGDPRAFEALVLLLNHRDPERCVSAAYALTRLGDPRTARAAAALATNELRVAYALLPVRLLARLRAPESVPALVTVLGRRLAADDPHWRVGLACVEGLAALADERSRDVLEAALPHPRLGGAAREALGRL
;
A
#
# COMPACT_ATOMS: atom_id res chain seq x y z
N MET A 1 -23.86 0.62 -12.22
CA MET A 1 -23.00 -0.02 -13.22
C MET A 1 -21.65 0.71 -13.14
N VAL A 2 -20.70 0.18 -12.36
CA VAL A 2 -19.36 0.72 -12.24
C VAL A 2 -18.61 0.28 -13.49
N GLY A 3 -18.36 1.22 -14.40
CA GLY A 3 -17.65 0.91 -15.64
C GLY A 3 -16.16 0.77 -15.35
N PHE A 4 -15.53 -0.30 -15.84
CA PHE A 4 -14.09 -0.36 -16.00
C PHE A 4 -13.70 0.84 -16.88
N LYS A 5 -13.21 1.92 -16.29
CA LYS A 5 -12.51 2.97 -17.02
C LYS A 5 -11.30 2.33 -17.69
N ASN A 6 -10.85 2.91 -18.79
CA ASN A 6 -9.73 2.44 -19.60
C ASN A 6 -8.46 2.28 -18.71
N ASP A 7 -8.39 1.17 -17.97
CA ASP A 7 -7.28 0.86 -17.04
C ASP A 7 -5.95 0.76 -17.80
N ALA A 8 -6.00 0.51 -19.12
CA ALA A 8 -4.83 0.48 -19.99
C ALA A 8 -4.04 1.80 -20.07
N GLU A 9 -4.62 2.91 -19.60
CA GLU A 9 -3.98 4.23 -19.53
C GLU A 9 -3.51 4.57 -18.10
N ASP A 10 -3.81 3.72 -17.11
CA ASP A 10 -3.38 3.93 -15.72
C ASP A 10 -1.89 3.55 -15.59
N PRO A 11 -1.00 4.50 -15.24
CA PRO A 11 0.44 4.25 -15.18
C PRO A 11 0.82 3.14 -14.19
N GLU A 12 0.10 3.03 -13.07
CA GLU A 12 0.36 2.02 -12.05
C GLU A 12 -0.07 0.63 -12.53
N PHE A 13 -1.16 0.56 -13.28
CA PHE A 13 -1.59 -0.68 -13.94
C PHE A 13 -0.56 -1.12 -14.98
N CYS A 14 -0.08 -0.23 -15.85
CA CYS A 14 0.93 -0.53 -16.86
C CYS A 14 2.22 -1.05 -16.20
N SER A 15 2.71 -0.35 -15.18
CA SER A 15 3.91 -0.75 -14.45
C SER A 15 3.78 -2.14 -13.81
N MET A 16 2.63 -2.42 -13.19
CA MET A 16 2.34 -3.73 -12.61
C MET A 16 2.30 -4.82 -13.70
N ILE A 17 1.62 -4.57 -14.83
CA ILE A 17 1.50 -5.53 -15.92
C ILE A 17 2.87 -5.86 -16.52
N ASP A 18 3.74 -4.88 -16.71
CA ASP A 18 5.09 -5.09 -17.26
C ASP A 18 5.92 -5.97 -16.32
N ARG A 19 5.92 -5.68 -15.02
CA ARG A 19 6.56 -6.51 -13.99
C ARG A 19 6.03 -7.95 -13.99
N LEU A 20 4.71 -8.11 -14.00
CA LEU A 20 4.09 -9.45 -13.95
C LEU A 20 4.30 -10.23 -15.24
N ARG A 21 4.44 -9.55 -16.38
CA ARG A 21 4.78 -10.18 -17.65
C ARG A 21 6.18 -10.76 -17.62
N GLU A 22 7.16 -10.03 -17.07
CA GLU A 22 8.52 -10.52 -16.87
C GLU A 22 8.54 -11.73 -15.91
N GLU A 23 7.81 -11.66 -14.79
CA GLU A 23 7.69 -12.76 -13.84
C GLU A 23 7.09 -14.01 -14.50
N ALA A 24 5.98 -13.87 -15.21
CA ALA A 24 5.30 -14.98 -15.86
C ALA A 24 6.15 -15.64 -16.98
N GLY A 25 6.97 -14.83 -17.67
CA GLY A 25 7.89 -15.31 -18.70
C GLY A 25 9.09 -16.05 -18.11
N ASN A 26 9.62 -15.59 -16.97
CA ASN A 26 10.76 -16.23 -16.30
C ASN A 26 10.46 -17.63 -15.76
N ASP A 27 9.23 -17.88 -15.33
CA ASP A 27 8.82 -19.18 -14.77
C ASP A 27 8.74 -20.30 -15.81
N ARG A 28 8.47 -19.99 -17.10
CA ARG A 28 8.20 -21.00 -18.15
C ARG A 28 8.87 -20.74 -19.51
N GLY A 29 9.64 -19.67 -19.64
CA GLY A 29 10.26 -19.26 -20.91
C GLY A 29 9.30 -18.64 -21.94
N GLU A 30 7.98 -18.72 -21.71
CA GLU A 30 6.94 -18.12 -22.54
C GLU A 30 5.85 -17.49 -21.67
N ILE A 31 5.34 -16.32 -22.11
CA ILE A 31 4.22 -15.67 -21.43
C ILE A 31 2.96 -16.50 -21.66
N PRO A 32 2.24 -16.93 -20.60
CA PRO A 32 1.02 -17.71 -20.76
C PRO A 32 -0.03 -16.98 -21.61
N ALA A 33 -0.68 -17.67 -22.55
CA ALA A 33 -1.73 -17.09 -23.39
C ALA A 33 -2.88 -16.45 -22.58
N ALA A 34 -3.15 -16.98 -21.38
CA ALA A 34 -4.15 -16.43 -20.45
C ALA A 34 -3.75 -15.06 -19.87
N PHE A 35 -2.48 -14.66 -19.94
CA PHE A 35 -2.01 -13.40 -19.36
C PHE A 35 -2.67 -12.19 -20.03
N GLY A 36 -2.60 -12.12 -21.37
CA GLY A 36 -3.20 -11.02 -22.14
C GLY A 36 -4.71 -10.95 -21.92
N ALA A 37 -5.40 -12.09 -22.03
CA ALA A 37 -6.84 -12.17 -21.82
C ALA A 37 -7.25 -11.65 -20.44
N LEU A 38 -6.51 -12.02 -19.38
CA LEU A 38 -6.79 -11.58 -18.03
C LEU A 38 -6.47 -10.09 -17.81
N ALA A 39 -5.42 -9.58 -18.44
CA ALA A 39 -5.07 -8.16 -18.39
C ALA A 39 -6.12 -7.27 -19.11
N GLU A 40 -6.83 -7.81 -20.09
CA GLU A 40 -7.82 -7.09 -20.89
C GLU A 40 -9.27 -7.30 -20.45
N THR A 41 -9.58 -8.42 -19.75
CA THR A 41 -10.96 -8.73 -19.38
C THR A 41 -11.59 -7.65 -18.52
N GLY A 42 -12.81 -7.21 -18.87
CA GLY A 42 -13.64 -6.31 -18.07
C GLY A 42 -14.73 -7.03 -17.26
N ASP A 43 -14.73 -8.37 -17.24
CA ASP A 43 -15.75 -9.14 -16.53
C ASP A 43 -15.40 -9.33 -15.04
N PRO A 44 -16.15 -8.69 -14.11
CA PRO A 44 -15.89 -8.81 -12.67
C PRO A 44 -16.05 -10.24 -12.16
N GLU A 45 -16.92 -11.03 -12.75
CA GLU A 45 -17.16 -12.41 -12.31
C GLU A 45 -16.02 -13.33 -12.73
N GLU A 46 -15.45 -13.10 -13.89
CA GLU A 46 -14.24 -13.79 -14.34
C GLU A 46 -13.04 -13.44 -13.44
N LEU A 47 -12.82 -12.16 -13.19
CA LEU A 47 -11.76 -11.68 -12.29
C LEU A 47 -11.93 -12.26 -10.87
N HIS A 48 -13.15 -12.27 -10.34
CA HIS A 48 -13.40 -12.84 -9.02
C HIS A 48 -13.14 -14.35 -8.98
N ARG A 49 -13.51 -15.08 -10.02
CA ARG A 49 -13.23 -16.53 -10.14
C ARG A 49 -11.73 -16.81 -10.16
N VAL A 50 -10.95 -15.99 -10.90
CA VAL A 50 -9.49 -16.10 -10.91
C VAL A 50 -8.90 -15.78 -9.53
N LEU A 51 -9.37 -14.70 -8.90
CA LEU A 51 -8.89 -14.26 -7.59
C LEU A 51 -9.06 -15.33 -6.50
N THR A 52 -10.18 -16.03 -6.52
CA THR A 52 -10.55 -17.02 -5.48
C THR A 52 -10.07 -18.43 -5.75
N ALA A 53 -9.59 -18.73 -6.95
CA ALA A 53 -9.14 -20.08 -7.33
C ALA A 53 -7.72 -20.34 -6.82
N PRO A 54 -7.51 -21.30 -5.87
CA PRO A 54 -6.20 -21.55 -5.27
C PRO A 54 -5.15 -22.06 -6.25
N ALA A 55 -5.60 -22.70 -7.35
CA ALA A 55 -4.72 -23.24 -8.40
C ALA A 55 -4.18 -22.16 -9.34
N GLN A 56 -4.71 -20.95 -9.30
CA GLN A 56 -4.22 -19.84 -10.13
C GLN A 56 -2.86 -19.33 -9.62
N PRO A 57 -1.92 -19.03 -10.52
CA PRO A 57 -0.63 -18.48 -10.15
C PRO A 57 -0.79 -17.10 -9.49
N LEU A 58 0.23 -16.68 -8.72
CA LEU A 58 0.17 -15.43 -7.97
C LEU A 58 -0.04 -14.22 -8.89
N TRP A 59 0.66 -14.17 -10.03
CA TRP A 59 0.50 -13.07 -11.00
C TRP A 59 -0.95 -12.91 -11.49
N ALA A 60 -1.65 -14.02 -11.75
CA ALA A 60 -3.04 -13.97 -12.21
C ALA A 60 -3.98 -13.43 -11.13
N ARG A 61 -3.80 -13.89 -9.90
CA ARG A 61 -4.58 -13.38 -8.75
C ARG A 61 -4.28 -11.91 -8.46
N GLU A 62 -3.04 -11.48 -8.67
CA GLU A 62 -2.65 -10.08 -8.50
C GLU A 62 -3.30 -9.17 -9.55
N ILE A 63 -3.30 -9.56 -10.83
CA ILE A 63 -4.03 -8.82 -11.88
C ILE A 63 -5.51 -8.73 -11.52
N ALA A 64 -6.13 -9.84 -11.14
CA ALA A 64 -7.55 -9.87 -10.80
C ALA A 64 -7.88 -8.98 -9.59
N ALA A 65 -7.08 -9.04 -8.51
CA ALA A 65 -7.25 -8.19 -7.34
C ALA A 65 -7.11 -6.71 -7.67
N PHE A 66 -6.09 -6.35 -8.44
CA PHE A 66 -5.82 -4.97 -8.81
C PHE A 66 -6.97 -4.40 -9.65
N ARG A 67 -7.41 -5.11 -10.69
CA ARG A 67 -8.50 -4.67 -11.56
C ARG A 67 -9.84 -4.54 -10.83
N LEU A 68 -10.19 -5.52 -9.99
CA LEU A 68 -11.37 -5.41 -9.13
C LEU A 68 -11.26 -4.21 -8.18
N GLY A 69 -10.07 -3.95 -7.63
CA GLY A 69 -9.81 -2.78 -6.80
C GLY A 69 -10.03 -1.46 -7.54
N LEU A 70 -9.53 -1.33 -8.79
CA LEU A 70 -9.76 -0.16 -9.63
C LEU A 70 -11.24 0.04 -9.96
N ALA A 71 -11.97 -1.06 -10.17
CA ALA A 71 -13.41 -1.04 -10.42
C ALA A 71 -14.25 -0.73 -9.17
N GLY A 72 -13.64 -0.66 -7.98
CA GLY A 72 -14.34 -0.44 -6.73
C GLY A 72 -15.10 -1.69 -6.21
N ASP A 73 -14.70 -2.88 -6.66
CA ASP A 73 -15.33 -4.13 -6.24
C ASP A 73 -14.81 -4.58 -4.86
N PRO A 74 -15.65 -4.59 -3.81
CA PRO A 74 -15.20 -4.89 -2.44
C PRO A 74 -14.66 -6.31 -2.26
N ARG A 75 -14.91 -7.22 -3.19
CA ARG A 75 -14.38 -8.59 -3.17
C ARG A 75 -12.85 -8.64 -3.30
N ALA A 76 -12.22 -7.57 -3.81
CA ALA A 76 -10.77 -7.45 -3.90
C ALA A 76 -10.07 -7.16 -2.56
N PHE A 77 -10.81 -6.66 -1.57
CA PHE A 77 -10.22 -6.08 -0.35
C PHE A 77 -9.23 -7.00 0.36
N GLU A 78 -9.62 -8.23 0.67
CA GLU A 78 -8.78 -9.15 1.45
C GLU A 78 -7.51 -9.54 0.68
N ALA A 79 -7.63 -9.79 -0.62
CA ALA A 79 -6.49 -10.11 -1.45
C ALA A 79 -5.51 -8.93 -1.57
N LEU A 80 -6.02 -7.71 -1.71
CA LEU A 80 -5.18 -6.51 -1.74
C LEU A 80 -4.49 -6.25 -0.39
N VAL A 81 -5.14 -6.52 0.73
CA VAL A 81 -4.50 -6.44 2.06
C VAL A 81 -3.39 -7.48 2.22
N LEU A 82 -3.58 -8.71 1.71
CA LEU A 82 -2.53 -9.72 1.69
C LEU A 82 -1.34 -9.30 0.81
N LEU A 83 -1.59 -8.69 -0.34
CA LEU A 83 -0.55 -8.16 -1.22
C LEU A 83 0.17 -6.96 -0.58
N LEU A 84 -0.54 -6.07 0.12
CA LEU A 84 0.07 -4.98 0.88
C LEU A 84 1.02 -5.50 1.97
N ASN A 85 0.78 -6.70 2.47
CA ASN A 85 1.61 -7.40 3.45
C ASN A 85 2.65 -8.33 2.81
N HIS A 86 2.88 -8.27 1.52
CA HIS A 86 3.85 -9.11 0.82
C HIS A 86 5.29 -8.68 1.11
N ARG A 87 6.26 -9.59 0.87
CA ARG A 87 7.69 -9.29 1.04
C ARG A 87 8.27 -8.45 -0.09
N ASP A 88 7.68 -8.57 -1.27
CA ASP A 88 8.06 -7.81 -2.45
C ASP A 88 7.45 -6.39 -2.37
N PRO A 89 8.29 -5.33 -2.33
CA PRO A 89 7.82 -3.95 -2.25
C PRO A 89 6.96 -3.51 -3.44
N GLU A 90 7.24 -4.00 -4.64
CA GLU A 90 6.48 -3.64 -5.85
C GLU A 90 5.02 -4.11 -5.74
N ARG A 91 4.80 -5.31 -5.20
CA ARG A 91 3.45 -5.81 -4.93
C ARG A 91 2.72 -4.96 -3.89
N CYS A 92 3.47 -4.48 -2.88
CA CYS A 92 2.91 -3.59 -1.87
C CYS A 92 2.51 -2.23 -2.47
N VAL A 93 3.28 -1.69 -3.42
CA VAL A 93 2.97 -0.43 -4.12
C VAL A 93 1.67 -0.58 -4.90
N SER A 94 1.56 -1.58 -5.77
CA SER A 94 0.36 -1.85 -6.57
C SER A 94 -0.87 -2.07 -5.67
N ALA A 95 -0.72 -2.85 -4.59
CA ALA A 95 -1.80 -3.10 -3.64
C ALA A 95 -2.25 -1.83 -2.90
N ALA A 96 -1.32 -0.98 -2.46
CA ALA A 96 -1.64 0.28 -1.81
C ALA A 96 -2.40 1.24 -2.75
N TYR A 97 -2.00 1.28 -4.01
CA TYR A 97 -2.70 2.03 -5.03
C TYR A 97 -4.13 1.52 -5.24
N ALA A 98 -4.29 0.22 -5.49
CA ALA A 98 -5.61 -0.40 -5.71
C ALA A 98 -6.52 -0.27 -4.48
N LEU A 99 -6.00 -0.39 -3.25
CA LEU A 99 -6.76 -0.16 -2.01
C LEU A 99 -7.24 1.29 -1.87
N THR A 100 -6.43 2.26 -2.33
CA THR A 100 -6.84 3.66 -2.35
C THR A 100 -8.00 3.88 -3.34
N ARG A 101 -7.94 3.22 -4.49
CA ARG A 101 -8.98 3.31 -5.54
C ARG A 101 -10.25 2.56 -5.16
N LEU A 102 -10.12 1.44 -4.48
CA LEU A 102 -11.23 0.64 -3.96
C LEU A 102 -12.11 1.45 -3.01
N GLY A 103 -11.49 2.32 -2.19
CA GLY A 103 -12.23 3.18 -1.26
C GLY A 103 -12.95 2.42 -0.13
N ASP A 104 -12.57 1.18 0.15
CA ASP A 104 -13.17 0.38 1.22
C ASP A 104 -12.82 0.99 2.60
N PRO A 105 -13.79 1.30 3.46
CA PRO A 105 -13.56 1.92 4.76
C PRO A 105 -12.69 1.08 5.70
N ARG A 106 -12.60 -0.24 5.50
CA ARG A 106 -11.74 -1.13 6.27
C ARG A 106 -10.24 -0.93 5.97
N THR A 107 -9.90 -0.26 4.85
CA THR A 107 -8.51 -0.09 4.39
C THR A 107 -7.64 0.62 5.43
N ALA A 108 -8.15 1.68 6.06
CA ALA A 108 -7.39 2.44 7.06
C ALA A 108 -7.04 1.57 8.29
N ARG A 109 -8.01 0.78 8.77
CA ARG A 109 -7.78 -0.13 9.90
C ARG A 109 -6.79 -1.25 9.55
N ALA A 110 -6.88 -1.82 8.35
CA ALA A 110 -5.94 -2.83 7.88
C ALA A 110 -4.52 -2.24 7.76
N ALA A 111 -4.38 -1.07 7.15
CA ALA A 111 -3.10 -0.37 7.03
C ALA A 111 -2.50 -0.03 8.41
N ALA A 112 -3.33 0.43 9.38
CA ALA A 112 -2.90 0.70 10.74
C ALA A 112 -2.39 -0.56 11.45
N ALA A 113 -3.09 -1.69 11.32
CA ALA A 113 -2.66 -2.97 11.88
C ALA A 113 -1.32 -3.44 11.27
N LEU A 114 -1.12 -3.28 9.97
CA LEU A 114 0.14 -3.64 9.31
C LEU A 114 1.29 -2.69 9.71
N ALA A 115 1.03 -1.38 9.75
CA ALA A 115 2.03 -0.38 10.10
C ALA A 115 2.53 -0.54 11.54
N THR A 116 1.65 -0.87 12.48
CA THR A 116 1.96 -1.01 13.91
C THR A 116 2.47 -2.40 14.31
N ASN A 117 2.51 -3.36 13.38
CA ASN A 117 3.01 -4.71 13.65
C ASN A 117 4.54 -4.74 13.76
N GLU A 118 5.05 -4.85 14.97
CA GLU A 118 6.49 -4.84 15.26
C GLU A 118 7.26 -6.04 14.70
N LEU A 119 6.59 -7.16 14.48
CA LEU A 119 7.21 -8.32 13.85
C LEU A 119 7.50 -8.11 12.35
N ARG A 120 6.95 -7.02 11.78
CA ARG A 120 7.05 -6.73 10.34
C ARG A 120 7.49 -5.30 10.05
N VAL A 121 8.21 -4.69 10.93
CA VAL A 121 8.65 -3.29 10.83
C VAL A 121 9.41 -3.00 9.52
N ALA A 122 10.19 -3.95 9.03
CA ALA A 122 10.90 -3.82 7.75
C ALA A 122 9.97 -3.62 6.53
N TYR A 123 8.69 -3.99 6.66
CA TYR A 123 7.67 -3.88 5.62
C TYR A 123 6.61 -2.81 5.92
N ALA A 124 6.79 -2.02 6.99
CA ALA A 124 5.82 -1.04 7.44
C ALA A 124 5.74 0.23 6.56
N LEU A 125 6.73 0.47 5.69
CA LEU A 125 6.85 1.71 4.92
C LEU A 125 5.61 2.00 4.07
N LEU A 126 5.13 1.01 3.30
CA LEU A 126 3.98 1.18 2.43
C LEU A 126 2.66 1.33 3.19
N PRO A 127 2.36 0.52 4.22
CA PRO A 127 1.23 0.76 5.12
C PRO A 127 1.24 2.16 5.76
N VAL A 128 2.39 2.68 6.21
CA VAL A 128 2.55 4.03 6.74
C VAL A 128 2.20 5.10 5.69
N ARG A 129 2.73 4.98 4.48
CA ARG A 129 2.42 5.90 3.38
C ARG A 129 0.94 5.84 2.98
N LEU A 130 0.35 4.66 2.98
CA LEU A 130 -1.08 4.49 2.71
C LEU A 130 -1.93 5.21 3.75
N LEU A 131 -1.62 5.08 5.05
CA LEU A 131 -2.31 5.79 6.13
C LEU A 131 -2.29 7.30 5.93
N ALA A 132 -1.12 7.87 5.60
CA ALA A 132 -1.00 9.30 5.33
C ALA A 132 -1.91 9.75 4.16
N ARG A 133 -2.02 8.92 3.13
CA ARG A 133 -2.83 9.19 1.93
C ARG A 133 -4.32 9.09 2.21
N LEU A 134 -4.76 8.13 3.01
CA LEU A 134 -6.17 7.88 3.33
C LEU A 134 -6.79 8.99 4.19
N ARG A 135 -6.02 9.70 5.00
CA ARG A 135 -6.49 10.75 5.91
C ARG A 135 -7.66 10.31 6.81
N ALA A 136 -7.68 9.03 7.16
CA ALA A 136 -8.72 8.44 7.98
C ALA A 136 -8.50 8.70 9.48
N PRO A 137 -9.53 8.53 10.33
CA PRO A 137 -9.39 8.71 11.78
C PRO A 137 -8.28 7.85 12.41
N GLU A 138 -8.02 6.68 11.86
CA GLU A 138 -6.97 5.75 12.28
C GLU A 138 -5.56 6.22 11.92
N SER A 139 -5.40 7.14 10.95
CA SER A 139 -4.10 7.53 10.41
C SER A 139 -3.21 8.16 11.47
N VAL A 140 -3.65 9.22 12.12
CA VAL A 140 -2.83 9.95 13.10
C VAL A 140 -2.42 9.07 14.27
N PRO A 141 -3.32 8.35 14.97
CA PRO A 141 -2.94 7.48 16.08
C PRO A 141 -1.93 6.40 15.70
N ALA A 142 -2.10 5.79 14.53
CA ALA A 142 -1.18 4.76 14.06
C ALA A 142 0.20 5.33 13.75
N LEU A 143 0.28 6.47 13.03
CA LEU A 143 1.54 7.13 12.69
C LEU A 143 2.29 7.63 13.93
N VAL A 144 1.57 8.20 14.91
CA VAL A 144 2.14 8.60 16.22
C VAL A 144 2.74 7.39 16.93
N THR A 145 2.00 6.28 16.99
CA THR A 145 2.47 5.03 17.61
C THR A 145 3.73 4.51 16.94
N VAL A 146 3.76 4.45 15.60
CA VAL A 146 4.92 3.96 14.85
C VAL A 146 6.11 4.88 15.03
N LEU A 147 5.94 6.20 14.92
CA LEU A 147 7.01 7.17 15.09
C LEU A 147 7.62 7.09 16.49
N GLY A 148 6.79 7.04 17.54
CA GLY A 148 7.26 6.94 18.92
C GLY A 148 8.19 5.75 19.18
N ARG A 149 8.04 4.67 18.41
CA ARG A 149 8.90 3.47 18.49
C ARG A 149 10.18 3.59 17.64
N ARG A 150 10.34 4.63 16.84
CA ARG A 150 11.46 4.84 15.87
C ARG A 150 12.35 6.03 16.24
N LEU A 151 12.32 6.46 17.51
CA LEU A 151 13.06 7.64 17.98
C LEU A 151 14.50 7.34 18.42
N ALA A 152 14.93 6.06 18.47
CA ALA A 152 16.31 5.72 18.74
C ALA A 152 17.21 6.16 17.59
N ALA A 153 18.31 6.87 17.89
CA ALA A 153 19.21 7.46 16.90
C ALA A 153 19.85 6.43 15.95
N ASP A 154 19.99 5.20 16.40
CA ASP A 154 20.56 4.05 15.69
C ASP A 154 19.49 3.09 15.12
N ASP A 155 18.19 3.44 15.16
CA ASP A 155 17.12 2.59 14.63
C ASP A 155 17.36 2.30 13.13
N PRO A 156 17.51 1.02 12.73
CA PRO A 156 17.75 0.66 11.34
C PRO A 156 16.58 0.98 10.43
N HIS A 157 15.36 1.12 10.98
CA HIS A 157 14.13 1.43 10.26
C HIS A 157 13.77 2.92 10.28
N TRP A 158 14.76 3.82 10.44
CA TRP A 158 14.55 5.26 10.44
C TRP A 158 13.76 5.80 9.25
N ARG A 159 13.80 5.11 8.07
CA ARG A 159 12.98 5.49 6.91
C ARG A 159 11.49 5.34 7.15
N VAL A 160 11.08 4.37 7.98
CA VAL A 160 9.69 4.23 8.42
C VAL A 160 9.33 5.40 9.34
N GLY A 161 10.23 5.76 10.27
CA GLY A 161 10.06 6.95 11.10
C GLY A 161 9.93 8.25 10.28
N LEU A 162 10.78 8.42 9.26
CA LEU A 162 10.71 9.58 8.36
C LEU A 162 9.37 9.64 7.62
N ALA A 163 8.90 8.53 7.08
CA ALA A 163 7.60 8.47 6.42
C ALA A 163 6.43 8.79 7.38
N CYS A 164 6.55 8.44 8.67
CA CYS A 164 5.58 8.85 9.69
C CYS A 164 5.61 10.37 9.90
N VAL A 165 6.78 10.99 10.02
CA VAL A 165 6.92 12.45 10.15
C VAL A 165 6.31 13.16 8.94
N GLU A 166 6.64 12.73 7.72
CA GLU A 166 6.08 13.27 6.47
C GLU A 166 4.56 13.12 6.41
N GLY A 167 4.06 11.94 6.82
CA GLY A 167 2.62 11.66 6.87
C GLY A 167 1.90 12.55 7.90
N LEU A 168 2.45 12.72 9.09
CA LEU A 168 1.89 13.59 10.14
C LEU A 168 1.91 15.06 9.70
N ALA A 169 2.98 15.51 9.03
CA ALA A 169 3.06 16.85 8.44
C ALA A 169 1.97 17.09 7.38
N ALA A 170 1.67 16.08 6.56
CA ALA A 170 0.61 16.18 5.55
C ALA A 170 -0.80 16.15 6.16
N LEU A 171 -0.99 15.49 7.30
CA LEU A 171 -2.26 15.45 8.03
C LEU A 171 -2.51 16.74 8.83
N ALA A 172 -1.46 17.41 9.29
CA ALA A 172 -1.49 18.66 10.06
C ALA A 172 -2.46 18.60 11.27
N ASP A 173 -2.31 17.55 12.09
CA ASP A 173 -3.16 17.28 13.24
C ASP A 173 -2.39 17.52 14.55
N GLU A 174 -2.91 18.40 15.41
CA GLU A 174 -2.28 18.78 16.68
C GLU A 174 -1.94 17.59 17.60
N ARG A 175 -2.65 16.47 17.49
CA ARG A 175 -2.37 15.24 18.25
C ARG A 175 -0.99 14.65 17.94
N SER A 176 -0.33 15.10 16.87
CA SER A 176 1.02 14.68 16.52
C SER A 176 2.14 15.52 17.15
N ARG A 177 1.83 16.65 17.78
CA ARG A 177 2.81 17.61 18.31
C ARG A 177 3.86 16.96 19.21
N ASP A 178 3.43 16.27 20.25
CA ASP A 178 4.34 15.69 21.26
C ASP A 178 5.35 14.71 20.64
N VAL A 179 4.91 13.84 19.71
CA VAL A 179 5.80 12.87 19.07
C VAL A 179 6.74 13.53 18.07
N LEU A 180 6.30 14.61 17.39
CA LEU A 180 7.16 15.40 16.49
C LEU A 180 8.22 16.18 17.30
N GLU A 181 7.86 16.75 18.45
CA GLU A 181 8.82 17.38 19.37
C GLU A 181 9.85 16.37 19.89
N ALA A 182 9.40 15.16 20.25
CA ALA A 182 10.30 14.08 20.66
C ALA A 182 11.24 13.62 19.54
N ALA A 183 10.89 13.82 18.28
CA ALA A 183 11.72 13.51 17.12
C ALA A 183 12.78 14.58 16.80
N LEU A 184 12.69 15.80 17.35
CA LEU A 184 13.61 16.92 17.06
C LEU A 184 15.09 16.58 17.27
N PRO A 185 15.51 15.87 18.35
CA PRO A 185 16.92 15.55 18.57
C PRO A 185 17.44 14.43 17.69
N HIS A 186 16.56 13.70 16.96
CA HIS A 186 16.97 12.58 16.15
C HIS A 186 17.76 13.03 14.91
N PRO A 187 18.96 12.47 14.63
CA PRO A 187 19.89 13.00 13.62
C PRO A 187 19.32 12.95 12.19
N ARG A 188 18.38 12.02 11.90
CA ARG A 188 17.79 11.85 10.57
C ARG A 188 16.34 12.32 10.46
N LEU A 189 15.64 12.50 11.57
CA LEU A 189 14.23 12.90 11.59
C LEU A 189 14.03 14.36 12.00
N GLY A 190 14.96 14.94 12.78
CA GLY A 190 14.79 16.24 13.42
C GLY A 190 14.53 17.41 12.44
N GLY A 191 15.15 17.38 11.26
CA GLY A 191 14.88 18.37 10.20
C GLY A 191 13.43 18.33 9.74
N ALA A 192 12.97 17.15 9.32
CA ALA A 192 11.60 16.94 8.88
C ALA A 192 10.56 17.18 10.00
N ALA A 193 10.89 16.80 11.24
CA ALA A 193 10.03 17.03 12.39
C ALA A 193 9.82 18.53 12.66
N ARG A 194 10.88 19.34 12.53
CA ARG A 194 10.79 20.81 12.67
C ARG A 194 9.89 21.43 11.60
N GLU A 195 10.02 20.97 10.35
CA GLU A 195 9.15 21.42 9.26
C GLU A 195 7.69 20.99 9.49
N ALA A 196 7.48 19.77 9.99
CA ALA A 196 6.15 19.26 10.33
C ALA A 196 5.48 20.09 11.43
N LEU A 197 6.21 20.43 12.49
CA LEU A 197 5.72 21.30 13.58
C LEU A 197 5.35 22.70 13.10
N GLY A 198 6.04 23.22 12.08
CA GLY A 198 5.72 24.50 11.47
C GLY A 198 4.42 24.49 10.66
N ARG A 199 3.81 23.32 10.43
CA ARG A 199 2.53 23.17 9.70
C ARG A 199 1.32 22.91 10.60
N LEU A 200 1.56 22.64 11.88
CA LEU A 200 0.52 22.51 12.89
C LEU A 200 0.03 23.90 13.34
#